data_06e4b49c1f3ce22609408be555f34f5a
#
_entry.id   06e4b49c1f3ce22609408be555f34f5a
#
_cell.length_a   1.000
_cell.length_b   1.000
_cell.length_c   1.000
_cell.angle_alpha   90.00
_cell.angle_beta   90.00
_cell.angle_gamma   90.00
#
_symmetry.space_group_name_H-M   'P 1'
#
loop_
_entity.id
_entity.type
_entity.pdbx_description
1 polymer ?
#
loop_
_entity_poly.entity_id
_entity_poly.type
_entity_poly.pdbx_seq_one_letter_code
_entity_poly.pdbx_strand_id
1 'polypeptide(L)'
;MNILVIGSGGREHALYWKLSESPQTEQIYAIPGNTGMGASTEIALDDHAAILRFVKEHEIGLVVVGPEVPLMNGLVDELEAAGIRAFGPRANAAEIEGSKSFAKDLMKKYGIPTARYEVFTAAEPARAYIRQEGAPIVVKADGLAAGKGVIVAMTEQEALDAVDAIMEDHSFGDAGARVVIEEFMEGEEASLLAFTDGRTIRPMISAQDHKRAYDGDRGPNTGGMGTYAPAPVMTPEMTERAVEEILKPTIAAMAKEGRTYRGCLYLGLMVTADGPKVVEFNARFGDPETQVVLPLLDSDLVAIMCACADGTLADVPIRWKDGAAVCVVLASGGYPGHYEKGQEIHGLADAEAMGALVFHAGTAMKDGKLVTNGGRVLGVVGRGADISSAVDAAYAAATKISFKDAYYRKDIAHRALER
;
A
#
# COMPACT_ATOMS: atom_id res chain seq x y z
N MET A 1 1.44 24.98 9.59
CA MET A 1 2.65 24.63 8.79
C MET A 1 2.29 24.26 7.38
N ASN A 2 3.21 24.43 6.44
CA ASN A 2 3.02 23.95 5.07
C ASN A 2 3.46 22.50 4.97
N ILE A 3 2.72 21.70 4.20
CA ILE A 3 2.93 20.27 4.05
C ILE A 3 3.09 19.92 2.57
N LEU A 4 3.98 18.97 2.27
CA LEU A 4 4.16 18.43 0.93
C LEU A 4 3.90 16.92 0.93
N VAL A 5 3.01 16.46 0.05
CA VAL A 5 2.78 15.05 -0.23
C VAL A 5 3.51 14.67 -1.52
N ILE A 6 4.36 13.66 -1.44
CA ILE A 6 5.08 13.10 -2.60
C ILE A 6 4.28 11.93 -3.16
N GLY A 7 3.97 11.97 -4.45
CA GLY A 7 3.24 10.95 -5.19
C GLY A 7 1.96 11.45 -5.84
N SER A 8 1.26 10.58 -6.55
CA SER A 8 0.12 10.95 -7.40
C SER A 8 -1.04 9.97 -7.40
N GLY A 9 -0.97 8.89 -6.62
CA GLY A 9 -1.98 7.83 -6.58
C GLY A 9 -3.17 8.13 -5.66
N GLY A 10 -4.08 7.17 -5.57
CA GLY A 10 -5.23 7.26 -4.68
C GLY A 10 -4.83 7.30 -3.19
N ARG A 11 -3.79 6.59 -2.82
CA ARG A 11 -3.16 6.66 -1.50
C ARG A 11 -2.69 8.07 -1.17
N GLU A 12 -1.99 8.72 -2.08
CA GLU A 12 -1.49 10.08 -1.88
C GLU A 12 -2.64 11.08 -1.79
N HIS A 13 -3.69 10.91 -2.57
CA HIS A 13 -4.87 11.75 -2.46
C HIS A 13 -5.59 11.56 -1.11
N ALA A 14 -5.69 10.34 -0.61
CA ALA A 14 -6.25 10.09 0.72
C ALA A 14 -5.39 10.69 1.85
N LEU A 15 -4.06 10.61 1.73
CA LEU A 15 -3.13 11.29 2.64
C LEU A 15 -3.30 12.82 2.57
N TYR A 16 -3.30 13.38 1.36
CA TYR A 16 -3.53 14.81 1.14
C TYR A 16 -4.84 15.28 1.77
N TRP A 17 -5.93 14.57 1.50
CA TRP A 17 -7.24 14.87 2.08
C TRP A 17 -7.20 14.86 3.61
N LYS A 18 -6.64 13.81 4.23
CA LYS A 18 -6.62 13.69 5.68
C LYS A 18 -5.71 14.73 6.35
N LEU A 19 -4.58 15.04 5.75
CA LEU A 19 -3.66 16.09 6.21
C LEU A 19 -4.29 17.48 6.10
N SER A 20 -5.12 17.74 5.08
CA SER A 20 -5.82 19.01 4.91
C SER A 20 -6.88 19.29 5.97
N GLU A 21 -7.39 18.24 6.63
CA GLU A 21 -8.33 18.38 7.76
C GLU A 21 -7.67 18.87 9.07
N SER A 22 -6.34 18.81 9.16
CA SER A 22 -5.63 19.19 10.37
C SER A 22 -5.66 20.71 10.60
N PRO A 23 -5.94 21.16 11.82
CA PRO A 23 -5.86 22.58 12.17
C PRO A 23 -4.43 23.12 12.12
N GLN A 24 -3.41 22.25 12.04
CA GLN A 24 -2.01 22.62 11.91
C GLN A 24 -1.59 22.89 10.45
N THR A 25 -2.42 22.50 9.47
CA THR A 25 -2.14 22.69 8.05
C THR A 25 -2.52 24.09 7.60
N GLU A 26 -1.55 24.86 7.14
CA GLU A 26 -1.75 26.19 6.53
C GLU A 26 -1.91 26.04 5.01
N GLN A 27 -0.94 25.41 4.38
CA GLN A 27 -0.96 25.07 2.95
C GLN A 27 -0.54 23.63 2.77
N ILE A 28 -1.13 22.96 1.78
CA ILE A 28 -0.75 21.61 1.42
C ILE A 28 -0.49 21.53 -0.09
N TYR A 29 0.61 20.91 -0.46
CA TYR A 29 1.11 20.76 -1.82
C TYR A 29 1.27 19.29 -2.17
N ALA A 30 1.33 18.97 -3.45
CA ALA A 30 1.62 17.63 -3.94
C ALA A 30 2.63 17.65 -5.10
N ILE A 31 3.54 16.70 -5.13
CA ILE A 31 4.52 16.48 -6.20
C ILE A 31 4.50 15.01 -6.63
N PRO A 32 4.20 14.67 -7.86
CA PRO A 32 3.57 15.52 -8.88
C PRO A 32 2.09 15.81 -8.61
N GLY A 33 1.46 15.05 -7.69
CA GLY A 33 0.04 15.15 -7.41
C GLY A 33 -0.85 14.59 -8.53
N ASN A 34 -2.15 14.76 -8.35
CA ASN A 34 -3.16 14.45 -9.36
C ASN A 34 -4.30 15.49 -9.32
N THR A 35 -5.30 15.35 -10.17
CA THR A 35 -6.40 16.31 -10.32
C THR A 35 -7.27 16.49 -9.06
N GLY A 36 -7.22 15.57 -8.11
CA GLY A 36 -7.91 15.68 -6.82
C GLY A 36 -7.13 16.46 -5.77
N MET A 37 -5.83 16.73 -6.01
CA MET A 37 -4.95 17.45 -5.09
C MET A 37 -4.73 18.87 -5.63
N GLY A 38 -5.29 19.88 -4.96
CA GLY A 38 -5.43 21.23 -5.49
C GLY A 38 -4.14 21.93 -5.90
N ALA A 39 -3.05 21.81 -5.13
CA ALA A 39 -1.77 22.48 -5.38
C ALA A 39 -0.71 21.44 -5.79
N SER A 40 -0.81 20.97 -7.02
CA SER A 40 0.13 20.02 -7.62
C SER A 40 1.19 20.72 -8.47
N THR A 41 2.40 20.16 -8.53
CA THR A 41 3.52 20.70 -9.29
C THR A 41 4.25 19.56 -10.01
N GLU A 42 4.44 19.71 -11.31
CA GLU A 42 5.13 18.73 -12.14
C GLU A 42 6.65 18.76 -11.92
N ILE A 43 7.08 18.11 -10.83
CA ILE A 43 8.49 17.82 -10.57
C ILE A 43 8.63 16.29 -10.60
N ALA A 44 9.65 15.80 -11.30
CA ALA A 44 9.93 14.37 -11.34
C ALA A 44 10.36 13.83 -9.96
N LEU A 45 9.90 12.64 -9.60
CA LEU A 45 10.15 12.07 -8.26
C LEU A 45 11.62 11.72 -7.99
N ASP A 46 12.43 11.59 -9.03
CA ASP A 46 13.88 11.36 -8.98
C ASP A 46 14.69 12.65 -9.01
N ASP A 47 14.07 13.80 -9.25
CA ASP A 47 14.74 15.11 -9.13
C ASP A 47 14.69 15.63 -7.69
N HIS A 48 15.45 14.97 -6.82
CA HIS A 48 15.53 15.33 -5.40
C HIS A 48 16.00 16.79 -5.20
N ALA A 49 16.88 17.28 -6.07
CA ALA A 49 17.35 18.66 -5.98
C ALA A 49 16.22 19.67 -6.23
N ALA A 50 15.33 19.42 -7.18
CA ALA A 50 14.14 20.25 -7.42
C ALA A 50 13.15 20.15 -6.26
N ILE A 51 12.93 18.95 -5.71
CA ILE A 51 12.07 18.76 -4.52
C ILE A 51 12.61 19.56 -3.33
N LEU A 52 13.92 19.48 -3.04
CA LEU A 52 14.55 20.23 -1.96
C LEU A 52 14.46 21.75 -2.15
N ARG A 53 14.60 22.24 -3.39
CA ARG A 53 14.38 23.67 -3.68
C ARG A 53 12.94 24.07 -3.39
N PHE A 54 11.97 23.30 -3.89
CA PHE A 54 10.54 23.52 -3.65
C PHE A 54 10.22 23.58 -2.15
N VAL A 55 10.75 22.62 -1.38
CA VAL A 55 10.56 22.55 0.08
C VAL A 55 11.05 23.83 0.77
N LYS A 56 12.20 24.36 0.36
CA LYS A 56 12.76 25.60 0.92
C LYS A 56 11.97 26.83 0.49
N GLU A 57 11.62 26.94 -0.78
CA GLU A 57 10.89 28.08 -1.34
C GLU A 57 9.47 28.22 -0.77
N HIS A 58 8.84 27.10 -0.43
CA HIS A 58 7.48 27.06 0.13
C HIS A 58 7.44 26.85 1.65
N GLU A 59 8.58 26.94 2.32
CA GLU A 59 8.70 26.79 3.78
C GLU A 59 7.99 25.54 4.31
N ILE A 60 8.20 24.39 3.63
CA ILE A 60 7.55 23.13 4.00
C ILE A 60 8.07 22.64 5.35
N GLY A 61 7.15 22.43 6.29
CA GLY A 61 7.45 21.94 7.63
C GLY A 61 7.37 20.43 7.79
N LEU A 62 6.69 19.74 6.86
CA LEU A 62 6.56 18.28 6.83
C LEU A 62 6.47 17.79 5.39
N VAL A 63 7.31 16.83 5.02
CA VAL A 63 7.21 16.09 3.75
C VAL A 63 6.71 14.68 4.03
N VAL A 64 5.64 14.26 3.35
CA VAL A 64 5.06 12.93 3.47
C VAL A 64 5.33 12.17 2.17
N VAL A 65 6.13 11.10 2.25
CA VAL A 65 6.50 10.31 1.07
C VAL A 65 5.53 9.14 0.91
N GLY A 66 4.75 9.16 -0.16
CA GLY A 66 3.74 8.15 -0.45
C GLY A 66 4.30 6.85 -1.07
N PRO A 67 4.98 6.92 -2.25
CA PRO A 67 5.45 5.73 -2.96
C PRO A 67 6.81 5.24 -2.46
N GLU A 68 7.11 3.98 -2.75
CA GLU A 68 8.32 3.27 -2.32
C GLU A 68 9.60 3.73 -3.04
N VAL A 69 9.52 4.09 -4.32
CA VAL A 69 10.72 4.40 -5.12
C VAL A 69 11.49 5.60 -4.57
N PRO A 70 10.87 6.75 -4.25
CA PRO A 70 11.59 7.86 -3.60
C PRO A 70 12.19 7.49 -2.24
N LEU A 71 11.55 6.61 -1.47
CA LEU A 71 12.09 6.12 -0.19
C LEU A 71 13.38 5.34 -0.41
N MET A 72 13.36 4.40 -1.34
CA MET A 72 14.53 3.58 -1.67
C MET A 72 15.67 4.39 -2.30
N ASN A 73 15.34 5.45 -3.04
CA ASN A 73 16.32 6.35 -3.64
C ASN A 73 16.89 7.39 -2.66
N GLY A 74 16.47 7.38 -1.39
CA GLY A 74 17.07 8.19 -0.33
C GLY A 74 16.51 9.61 -0.18
N LEU A 75 15.31 9.89 -0.70
CA LEU A 75 14.69 11.21 -0.55
C LEU A 75 14.56 11.62 0.93
N VAL A 76 14.18 10.69 1.82
CA VAL A 76 14.08 10.97 3.27
C VAL A 76 15.46 11.28 3.85
N ASP A 77 16.50 10.55 3.46
CA ASP A 77 17.88 10.79 3.91
C ASP A 77 18.34 12.22 3.57
N GLU A 78 18.06 12.67 2.35
CA GLU A 78 18.41 14.02 1.89
C GLU A 78 17.60 15.13 2.59
N LEU A 79 16.30 14.90 2.80
CA LEU A 79 15.42 15.82 3.54
C LEU A 79 15.88 15.98 4.99
N GLU A 80 16.14 14.88 5.69
CA GLU A 80 16.63 14.92 7.07
C GLU A 80 18.02 15.58 7.18
N ALA A 81 18.93 15.30 6.23
CA ALA A 81 20.23 15.97 6.17
C ALA A 81 20.12 17.49 5.95
N ALA A 82 19.06 17.95 5.30
CA ALA A 82 18.73 19.35 5.13
C ALA A 82 17.96 19.96 6.32
N GLY A 83 17.72 19.19 7.39
CA GLY A 83 16.96 19.61 8.58
C GLY A 83 15.45 19.67 8.36
N ILE A 84 14.93 19.00 7.35
CA ILE A 84 13.52 18.98 6.98
C ILE A 84 12.87 17.72 7.57
N ARG A 85 11.74 17.89 8.26
CA ARG A 85 10.97 16.80 8.82
C ARG A 85 10.33 16.00 7.68
N ALA A 86 10.58 14.68 7.64
CA ALA A 86 10.04 13.77 6.65
C ALA A 86 9.33 12.59 7.32
N PHE A 87 8.17 12.20 6.78
CA PHE A 87 7.48 10.99 7.16
C PHE A 87 7.75 9.90 6.13
N GLY A 88 8.44 8.87 6.55
CA GLY A 88 8.86 7.72 5.77
C GLY A 88 10.21 7.19 6.26
N PRO A 89 10.55 5.92 5.99
CA PRO A 89 11.84 5.37 6.35
C PRO A 89 12.97 5.91 5.46
N ARG A 90 14.20 5.92 6.00
CA ARG A 90 15.42 6.11 5.20
C ARG A 90 15.60 4.95 4.23
N ALA A 91 16.43 5.15 3.21
CA ALA A 91 16.67 4.16 2.16
C ALA A 91 17.11 2.79 2.72
N ASN A 92 18.01 2.78 3.70
CA ASN A 92 18.49 1.54 4.31
C ASN A 92 17.38 0.78 5.07
N ALA A 93 16.38 1.46 5.60
CA ALA A 93 15.22 0.83 6.26
C ALA A 93 14.12 0.46 5.25
N ALA A 94 13.96 1.23 4.18
CA ALA A 94 13.02 0.94 3.09
C ALA A 94 13.36 -0.36 2.34
N GLU A 95 14.59 -0.86 2.46
CA GLU A 95 15.01 -2.15 1.90
C GLU A 95 14.15 -3.34 2.36
N ILE A 96 13.44 -3.21 3.49
CA ILE A 96 12.51 -4.25 3.96
C ILE A 96 11.37 -4.50 2.94
N GLU A 97 10.99 -3.52 2.12
CA GLU A 97 10.12 -3.68 0.95
C GLU A 97 10.93 -3.96 -0.32
N GLY A 98 12.07 -3.28 -0.47
CA GLY A 98 12.87 -3.30 -1.68
C GLY A 98 13.56 -4.63 -1.97
N SER A 99 13.80 -5.45 -0.95
CA SER A 99 14.40 -6.79 -1.08
C SER A 99 13.63 -7.79 -0.24
N LYS A 100 12.95 -8.72 -0.92
CA LYS A 100 12.23 -9.81 -0.26
C LYS A 100 13.19 -10.77 0.44
N SER A 101 14.36 -11.03 -0.16
CA SER A 101 15.40 -11.86 0.44
C SER A 101 15.92 -11.24 1.75
N PHE A 102 16.19 -9.93 1.77
CA PHE A 102 16.54 -9.23 3.00
C PHE A 102 15.46 -9.36 4.08
N ALA A 103 14.19 -9.11 3.73
CA ALA A 103 13.08 -9.22 4.68
C ALA A 103 12.95 -10.66 5.23
N LYS A 104 13.11 -11.67 4.38
CA LYS A 104 13.07 -13.08 4.78
C LYS A 104 14.22 -13.44 5.71
N ASP A 105 15.44 -13.03 5.39
CA ASP A 105 16.62 -13.28 6.21
C ASP A 105 16.50 -12.60 7.59
N LEU A 106 15.96 -11.37 7.60
CA LEU A 106 15.65 -10.66 8.85
C LEU A 106 14.65 -11.45 9.70
N MET A 107 13.55 -11.89 9.11
CA MET A 107 12.51 -12.66 9.81
C MET A 107 13.07 -13.99 10.33
N LYS A 108 13.85 -14.71 9.53
CA LYS A 108 14.51 -15.95 9.95
C LYS A 108 15.47 -15.74 11.12
N LYS A 109 16.32 -14.70 11.03
CA LYS A 109 17.31 -14.35 12.06
C LYS A 109 16.68 -14.01 13.41
N TYR A 110 15.55 -13.34 13.40
CA TYR A 110 14.88 -12.84 14.61
C TYR A 110 13.65 -13.65 15.01
N GLY A 111 13.37 -14.77 14.35
CA GLY A 111 12.25 -15.66 14.67
C GLY A 111 10.86 -15.07 14.42
N ILE A 112 10.73 -14.17 13.44
CA ILE A 112 9.45 -13.54 13.06
C ILE A 112 8.67 -14.51 12.18
N PRO A 113 7.38 -14.80 12.49
CA PRO A 113 6.59 -15.77 11.76
C PRO A 113 6.38 -15.40 10.27
N THR A 114 6.80 -16.27 9.38
CA THR A 114 6.61 -16.17 7.93
C THR A 114 6.67 -17.55 7.28
N ALA A 115 6.35 -17.66 5.99
CA ALA A 115 6.50 -18.86 5.20
C ALA A 115 7.96 -19.34 5.18
N ARG A 116 8.18 -20.66 5.17
CA ARG A 116 9.49 -21.25 4.86
C ARG A 116 9.89 -20.81 3.44
N TYR A 117 11.16 -20.55 3.24
CA TYR A 117 11.65 -20.02 1.97
C TYR A 117 13.08 -20.45 1.68
N GLU A 118 13.43 -20.37 0.39
CA GLU A 118 14.81 -20.43 -0.09
C GLU A 118 15.03 -19.36 -1.18
N VAL A 119 16.26 -18.87 -1.30
CA VAL A 119 16.65 -17.84 -2.26
C VAL A 119 17.60 -18.42 -3.28
N PHE A 120 17.35 -18.15 -4.55
CA PHE A 120 18.17 -18.65 -5.65
C PHE A 120 18.64 -17.51 -6.57
N THR A 121 19.90 -17.58 -6.97
CA THR A 121 20.55 -16.67 -7.93
C THR A 121 20.74 -17.30 -9.30
N ALA A 122 20.30 -18.54 -9.48
CA ALA A 122 20.35 -19.28 -10.75
C ALA A 122 19.08 -20.11 -10.92
N ALA A 123 18.62 -20.22 -12.16
CA ALA A 123 17.33 -20.87 -12.47
C ALA A 123 17.35 -22.38 -12.20
N GLU A 124 18.45 -23.07 -12.53
CA GLU A 124 18.49 -24.54 -12.41
C GLU A 124 18.42 -25.05 -10.97
N PRO A 125 19.12 -24.45 -9.97
CA PRO A 125 18.90 -24.80 -8.57
C PRO A 125 17.47 -24.49 -8.09
N ALA A 126 16.87 -23.39 -8.55
CA ALA A 126 15.48 -23.02 -8.24
C ALA A 126 14.49 -24.10 -8.77
N ARG A 127 14.66 -24.55 -10.01
CA ARG A 127 13.86 -25.62 -10.60
C ARG A 127 14.02 -26.94 -9.85
N ALA A 128 15.26 -27.29 -9.46
CA ALA A 128 15.53 -28.49 -8.69
C ALA A 128 14.80 -28.48 -7.33
N TYR A 129 14.82 -27.32 -6.66
CA TYR A 129 14.10 -27.13 -5.40
C TYR A 129 12.58 -27.27 -5.57
N ILE A 130 12.00 -26.68 -6.62
CA ILE A 130 10.57 -26.80 -6.92
C ILE A 130 10.18 -28.28 -7.16
N ARG A 131 10.98 -29.04 -7.92
CA ARG A 131 10.73 -30.47 -8.14
C ARG A 131 10.81 -31.30 -6.87
N GLN A 132 11.63 -30.89 -5.91
CA GLN A 132 11.76 -31.54 -4.62
C GLN A 132 10.58 -31.24 -3.69
N GLU A 133 10.19 -29.96 -3.57
CA GLU A 133 9.12 -29.51 -2.66
C GLU A 133 7.72 -29.79 -3.22
N GLY A 134 7.56 -29.76 -4.56
CA GLY A 134 6.28 -29.89 -5.23
C GLY A 134 5.44 -28.60 -5.20
N ALA A 135 4.15 -28.74 -5.56
CA ALA A 135 3.18 -27.66 -5.56
C ALA A 135 1.98 -28.01 -4.64
N PRO A 136 1.23 -27.04 -4.12
CA PRO A 136 1.33 -25.60 -4.39
C PRO A 136 2.57 -24.94 -3.76
N ILE A 137 3.11 -23.93 -4.43
CA ILE A 137 4.32 -23.20 -3.99
C ILE A 137 4.26 -21.75 -4.50
N VAL A 138 4.98 -20.82 -3.88
CA VAL A 138 4.97 -19.41 -4.27
C VAL A 138 6.35 -19.01 -4.79
N VAL A 139 6.40 -18.40 -5.97
CA VAL A 139 7.63 -17.92 -6.61
C VAL A 139 7.57 -16.41 -6.72
N LYS A 140 8.58 -15.72 -6.17
CA LYS A 140 8.61 -14.25 -6.10
C LYS A 140 9.92 -13.71 -6.69
N ALA A 141 9.84 -12.68 -7.53
CA ALA A 141 11.00 -11.85 -7.86
C ALA A 141 11.45 -11.08 -6.62
N ASP A 142 12.76 -10.98 -6.37
CA ASP A 142 13.29 -10.42 -5.13
C ASP A 142 13.07 -8.89 -4.99
N GLY A 143 13.19 -8.13 -6.07
CA GLY A 143 13.05 -6.67 -6.05
C GLY A 143 11.60 -6.16 -6.19
N LEU A 144 11.48 -4.84 -6.40
CA LEU A 144 10.21 -4.18 -6.68
C LEU A 144 9.66 -4.64 -8.04
N ALA A 145 8.45 -5.17 -8.05
CA ALA A 145 7.78 -5.64 -9.25
C ALA A 145 6.30 -5.21 -9.31
N ALA A 146 5.93 -4.15 -8.57
CA ALA A 146 4.58 -3.57 -8.52
C ALA A 146 3.46 -4.63 -8.31
N GLY A 147 3.71 -5.61 -7.44
CA GLY A 147 2.77 -6.71 -7.15
C GLY A 147 2.66 -7.79 -8.25
N LYS A 148 3.34 -7.61 -9.38
CA LYS A 148 3.29 -8.57 -10.53
C LYS A 148 4.34 -9.67 -10.44
N GLY A 149 5.38 -9.50 -9.65
CA GLY A 149 6.47 -10.45 -9.47
C GLY A 149 6.18 -11.57 -8.46
N VAL A 150 4.92 -11.82 -8.11
CA VAL A 150 4.50 -12.89 -7.20
C VAL A 150 3.58 -13.85 -7.95
N ILE A 151 3.99 -15.09 -8.06
CA ILE A 151 3.24 -16.16 -8.73
C ILE A 151 2.93 -17.25 -7.70
N VAL A 152 1.64 -17.43 -7.41
CA VAL A 152 1.14 -18.55 -6.64
C VAL A 152 0.92 -19.70 -7.61
N ALA A 153 1.82 -20.67 -7.61
CA ALA A 153 1.80 -21.80 -8.51
C ALA A 153 1.07 -22.97 -7.86
N MET A 154 -0.05 -23.37 -8.45
CA MET A 154 -0.84 -24.51 -7.98
C MET A 154 -0.33 -25.84 -8.54
N THR A 155 0.49 -25.79 -9.59
CA THR A 155 1.13 -26.94 -10.22
C THR A 155 2.63 -26.75 -10.33
N GLU A 156 3.38 -27.85 -10.40
CA GLU A 156 4.84 -27.81 -10.61
C GLU A 156 5.20 -27.07 -11.90
N GLN A 157 4.45 -27.29 -12.98
CA GLN A 157 4.72 -26.62 -14.25
C GLN A 157 4.57 -25.11 -14.15
N GLU A 158 3.50 -24.60 -13.49
CA GLU A 158 3.33 -23.16 -13.25
C GLU A 158 4.50 -22.56 -12.45
N ALA A 159 5.04 -23.33 -11.49
CA ALA A 159 6.19 -22.86 -10.70
C ALA A 159 7.49 -22.83 -11.54
N LEU A 160 7.71 -23.80 -12.40
CA LEU A 160 8.86 -23.82 -13.32
C LEU A 160 8.77 -22.69 -14.33
N ASP A 161 7.59 -22.47 -14.92
CA ASP A 161 7.34 -21.35 -15.87
C ASP A 161 7.54 -19.99 -15.18
N ALA A 162 7.21 -19.88 -13.90
CA ALA A 162 7.45 -18.65 -13.12
C ALA A 162 8.94 -18.37 -12.93
N VAL A 163 9.77 -19.40 -12.68
CA VAL A 163 11.24 -19.24 -12.60
C VAL A 163 11.79 -18.78 -13.94
N ASP A 164 11.33 -19.36 -15.04
CA ASP A 164 11.78 -18.98 -16.39
C ASP A 164 11.40 -17.55 -16.71
N ALA A 165 10.17 -17.14 -16.46
CA ALA A 165 9.71 -15.76 -16.68
C ALA A 165 10.48 -14.73 -15.84
N ILE A 166 10.82 -15.06 -14.60
CA ILE A 166 11.54 -14.15 -13.70
C ILE A 166 13.03 -14.08 -14.07
N MET A 167 13.69 -15.22 -14.20
CA MET A 167 15.14 -15.28 -14.23
C MET A 167 15.74 -15.35 -15.66
N GLU A 168 15.03 -15.96 -16.60
CA GLU A 168 15.53 -16.17 -17.97
C GLU A 168 14.96 -15.14 -18.94
N ASP A 169 13.66 -14.87 -18.91
CA ASP A 169 13.02 -13.88 -19.78
C ASP A 169 13.21 -12.44 -19.31
N HIS A 170 13.78 -12.27 -18.12
CA HIS A 170 14.00 -10.95 -17.50
C HIS A 170 12.74 -10.06 -17.47
N SER A 171 11.56 -10.67 -17.32
CA SER A 171 10.26 -9.98 -17.33
C SER A 171 10.14 -8.89 -16.26
N PHE A 172 11.02 -8.92 -15.24
CA PHE A 172 11.04 -7.96 -14.12
C PHE A 172 12.37 -7.20 -14.00
N GLY A 173 13.19 -7.16 -15.07
CA GLY A 173 14.47 -6.47 -15.06
C GLY A 173 15.39 -6.94 -13.93
N ASP A 174 16.07 -6.00 -13.25
CA ASP A 174 17.01 -6.30 -12.15
C ASP A 174 16.34 -7.00 -10.96
N ALA A 175 15.02 -6.82 -10.75
CA ALA A 175 14.26 -7.51 -9.72
C ALA A 175 14.22 -9.04 -9.92
N GLY A 176 14.41 -9.50 -11.16
CA GLY A 176 14.47 -10.91 -11.52
C GLY A 176 15.85 -11.57 -11.37
N ALA A 177 16.88 -10.82 -10.95
CA ALA A 177 18.22 -11.38 -10.73
C ALA A 177 18.27 -12.46 -9.64
N ARG A 178 17.30 -12.44 -8.74
CA ARG A 178 17.08 -13.45 -7.68
C ARG A 178 15.63 -13.80 -7.59
N VAL A 179 15.36 -15.03 -7.18
CA VAL A 179 14.01 -15.52 -6.90
C VAL A 179 13.94 -16.03 -5.47
N VAL A 180 12.85 -15.69 -4.79
CA VAL A 180 12.49 -16.22 -3.47
C VAL A 180 11.36 -17.22 -3.68
N ILE A 181 11.58 -18.46 -3.27
CA ILE A 181 10.59 -19.54 -3.36
C ILE A 181 10.09 -19.82 -1.94
N GLU A 182 8.77 -19.76 -1.75
CA GLU A 182 8.12 -19.90 -0.45
C GLU A 182 7.12 -21.04 -0.45
N GLU A 183 6.96 -21.68 0.72
CA GLU A 183 5.82 -22.58 0.92
C GLU A 183 4.50 -21.83 0.72
N PHE A 184 3.53 -22.53 0.18
CA PHE A 184 2.16 -22.02 0.10
C PHE A 184 1.53 -22.02 1.50
N MET A 185 1.06 -20.88 1.95
CA MET A 185 0.34 -20.74 3.22
C MET A 185 -1.16 -20.78 3.00
N GLU A 186 -1.86 -21.61 3.75
CA GLU A 186 -3.32 -21.63 3.79
C GLU A 186 -3.85 -20.67 4.85
N GLY A 187 -4.83 -19.85 4.48
CA GLY A 187 -5.42 -18.87 5.38
C GLY A 187 -6.13 -17.77 4.64
N GLU A 188 -6.40 -16.70 5.35
CA GLU A 188 -7.02 -15.50 4.82
C GLU A 188 -6.06 -14.32 4.92
N GLU A 189 -5.85 -13.62 3.81
CA GLU A 189 -4.96 -12.45 3.79
C GLU A 189 -5.61 -11.26 4.51
N ALA A 190 -4.80 -10.49 5.22
CA ALA A 190 -5.19 -9.23 5.82
C ALA A 190 -4.02 -8.24 5.81
N SER A 191 -4.35 -6.97 5.92
CA SER A 191 -3.37 -5.88 6.00
C SER A 191 -3.44 -5.22 7.37
N LEU A 192 -2.29 -5.07 8.03
CA LEU A 192 -2.17 -4.32 9.27
C LEU A 192 -1.06 -3.29 9.13
N LEU A 193 -1.43 -2.02 9.09
CA LEU A 193 -0.49 -0.92 9.03
C LEU A 193 -0.18 -0.44 10.46
N ALA A 194 1.01 0.10 10.68
CA ALA A 194 1.38 0.70 11.94
C ALA A 194 2.20 1.96 11.76
N PHE A 195 1.93 2.97 12.59
CA PHE A 195 2.84 4.10 12.79
C PHE A 195 3.98 3.69 13.71
N THR A 196 5.19 4.15 13.41
CA THR A 196 6.34 3.95 14.29
C THR A 196 7.35 5.10 14.19
N ASP A 197 7.98 5.40 15.32
CA ASP A 197 9.10 6.32 15.44
C ASP A 197 10.45 5.60 15.58
N GLY A 198 10.45 4.28 15.36
CA GLY A 198 11.62 3.41 15.51
C GLY A 198 11.70 2.73 16.88
N ARG A 199 10.81 3.05 17.80
CA ARG A 199 10.70 2.47 19.16
C ARG A 199 9.25 2.17 19.51
N THR A 200 8.42 3.18 19.47
CA THR A 200 6.98 3.08 19.72
C THR A 200 6.27 2.60 18.46
N ILE A 201 5.29 1.73 18.64
CA ILE A 201 4.47 1.19 17.56
C ILE A 201 3.02 1.45 17.90
N ARG A 202 2.28 1.99 16.94
CA ARG A 202 0.84 2.24 17.02
C ARG A 202 0.15 1.56 15.84
N PRO A 203 -0.46 0.37 16.03
CA PRO A 203 -1.19 -0.30 14.97
C PRO A 203 -2.41 0.53 14.57
N MET A 204 -2.73 0.50 13.28
CA MET A 204 -3.92 1.10 12.71
C MET A 204 -5.06 0.07 12.70
N ILE A 205 -6.26 0.49 12.31
CA ILE A 205 -7.37 -0.42 12.02
C ILE A 205 -6.94 -1.35 10.88
N SER A 206 -7.22 -2.64 11.04
CA SER A 206 -6.92 -3.64 10.01
C SER A 206 -7.78 -3.42 8.77
N ALA A 207 -7.26 -3.80 7.62
CA ALA A 207 -7.97 -3.77 6.35
C ALA A 207 -7.81 -5.09 5.60
N GLN A 208 -8.65 -5.31 4.60
CA GLN A 208 -8.51 -6.44 3.68
C GLN A 208 -8.76 -5.97 2.27
N ASP A 209 -7.81 -6.20 1.37
CA ASP A 209 -7.91 -5.83 -0.03
C ASP A 209 -8.35 -7.00 -0.92
N HIS A 210 -8.75 -6.67 -2.15
CA HIS A 210 -9.11 -7.61 -3.20
C HIS A 210 -8.11 -7.48 -4.36
N LYS A 211 -7.11 -8.36 -4.40
CA LYS A 211 -6.01 -8.28 -5.36
C LYS A 211 -6.36 -8.76 -6.76
N ARG A 212 -7.31 -9.69 -6.89
CA ARG A 212 -7.71 -10.23 -8.18
C ARG A 212 -8.59 -9.24 -8.96
N ALA A 213 -8.41 -9.22 -10.29
CA ALA A 213 -9.07 -8.27 -11.16
C ALA A 213 -10.60 -8.43 -11.22
N TYR A 214 -11.11 -9.67 -11.14
CA TYR A 214 -12.51 -9.99 -11.43
C TYR A 214 -13.23 -10.58 -10.23
N ASP A 215 -14.57 -10.50 -10.24
CA ASP A 215 -15.46 -11.07 -9.24
C ASP A 215 -15.15 -12.55 -8.97
N GLY A 216 -15.34 -12.97 -7.73
CA GLY A 216 -15.03 -14.33 -7.27
C GLY A 216 -13.53 -14.61 -7.19
N ASP A 217 -12.72 -13.59 -6.96
CA ASP A 217 -11.25 -13.66 -6.86
C ASP A 217 -10.60 -14.35 -8.06
N ARG A 218 -11.04 -13.97 -9.26
CA ARG A 218 -10.55 -14.50 -10.53
C ARG A 218 -9.72 -13.48 -11.32
N GLY A 219 -9.01 -13.98 -12.32
CA GLY A 219 -8.17 -13.17 -13.18
C GLY A 219 -6.78 -12.87 -12.60
N PRO A 220 -6.02 -11.96 -13.23
CA PRO A 220 -4.66 -11.61 -12.79
C PRO A 220 -4.67 -10.82 -11.48
N ASN A 221 -3.53 -10.81 -10.80
CA ASN A 221 -3.28 -9.91 -9.68
C ASN A 221 -3.20 -8.46 -10.16
N THR A 222 -3.66 -7.55 -9.31
CA THR A 222 -3.65 -6.10 -9.53
C THR A 222 -3.01 -5.40 -8.33
N GLY A 223 -2.98 -4.07 -8.34
CA GLY A 223 -2.64 -3.27 -7.17
C GLY A 223 -3.73 -3.23 -6.08
N GLY A 224 -4.88 -3.87 -6.32
CA GLY A 224 -6.07 -3.88 -5.46
C GLY A 224 -7.27 -3.26 -6.18
N MET A 225 -8.38 -4.02 -6.22
CA MET A 225 -9.65 -3.61 -6.85
C MET A 225 -10.65 -3.06 -5.86
N GLY A 226 -10.30 -3.08 -4.59
CA GLY A 226 -11.11 -2.59 -3.49
C GLY A 226 -10.62 -3.10 -2.16
N THR A 227 -11.09 -2.50 -1.10
CA THR A 227 -10.67 -2.82 0.26
C THR A 227 -11.74 -2.40 1.25
N TYR A 228 -11.68 -2.93 2.44
CA TYR A 228 -12.56 -2.55 3.54
C TYR A 228 -11.83 -2.60 4.88
N ALA A 229 -12.31 -1.82 5.82
CA ALA A 229 -11.82 -1.77 7.20
C ALA A 229 -12.99 -1.57 8.16
N PRO A 230 -12.96 -2.23 9.35
CA PRO A 230 -11.97 -3.20 9.80
C PRO A 230 -12.12 -4.57 9.10
N ALA A 231 -11.05 -5.36 9.07
CA ALA A 231 -11.08 -6.73 8.55
C ALA A 231 -11.51 -7.71 9.66
N PRO A 232 -12.65 -8.42 9.55
CA PRO A 232 -13.15 -9.29 10.63
C PRO A 232 -12.23 -10.46 10.97
N VAL A 233 -11.40 -10.90 10.03
CA VAL A 233 -10.39 -11.96 10.26
C VAL A 233 -9.34 -11.52 11.27
N MET A 234 -9.09 -10.22 11.38
CA MET A 234 -8.19 -9.63 12.37
C MET A 234 -8.95 -9.34 13.68
N THR A 235 -9.27 -10.39 14.41
CA THR A 235 -9.86 -10.27 15.75
C THR A 235 -8.92 -9.49 16.69
N PRO A 236 -9.41 -8.98 17.83
CA PRO A 236 -8.55 -8.34 18.84
C PRO A 236 -7.36 -9.21 19.24
N GLU A 237 -7.57 -10.52 19.46
CA GLU A 237 -6.52 -11.49 19.77
C GLU A 237 -5.51 -11.61 18.62
N MET A 238 -5.99 -11.74 17.37
CA MET A 238 -5.11 -11.86 16.21
C MET A 238 -4.30 -10.58 15.98
N THR A 239 -4.90 -9.42 16.23
CA THR A 239 -4.21 -8.13 16.15
C THR A 239 -3.13 -8.02 17.22
N GLU A 240 -3.43 -8.42 18.46
CA GLU A 240 -2.45 -8.45 19.55
C GLU A 240 -1.27 -9.37 19.21
N ARG A 241 -1.54 -10.58 18.70
CA ARG A 241 -0.50 -11.51 18.25
C ARG A 241 0.36 -10.91 17.14
N ALA A 242 -0.24 -10.26 16.15
CA ALA A 242 0.50 -9.59 15.07
C ALA A 242 1.41 -8.47 15.62
N VAL A 243 0.96 -7.73 16.63
CA VAL A 243 1.77 -6.71 17.31
C VAL A 243 2.94 -7.35 18.07
N GLU A 244 2.67 -8.34 18.90
CA GLU A 244 3.68 -8.92 19.79
C GLU A 244 4.67 -9.85 19.06
N GLU A 245 4.17 -10.67 18.13
CA GLU A 245 4.97 -11.68 17.45
C GLU A 245 5.65 -11.14 16.18
N ILE A 246 5.13 -10.06 15.57
CA ILE A 246 5.62 -9.55 14.28
C ILE A 246 6.08 -8.10 14.36
N LEU A 247 5.19 -7.14 14.67
CA LEU A 247 5.53 -5.70 14.60
C LEU A 247 6.67 -5.32 15.54
N LYS A 248 6.55 -5.64 16.83
CA LYS A 248 7.58 -5.32 17.83
C LYS A 248 8.93 -5.98 17.51
N PRO A 249 8.98 -7.29 17.22
CA PRO A 249 10.23 -7.92 16.82
C PRO A 249 10.84 -7.32 15.55
N THR A 250 10.03 -6.95 14.55
CA THR A 250 10.51 -6.35 13.30
C THR A 250 11.18 -5.00 13.55
N ILE A 251 10.52 -4.09 14.26
CA ILE A 251 11.09 -2.76 14.55
C ILE A 251 12.36 -2.88 15.40
N ALA A 252 12.36 -3.77 16.39
CA ALA A 252 13.55 -4.04 17.21
C ALA A 252 14.70 -4.65 16.38
N ALA A 253 14.39 -5.58 15.47
CA ALA A 253 15.36 -6.19 14.57
C ALA A 253 15.98 -5.15 13.63
N MET A 254 15.15 -4.31 13.00
CA MET A 254 15.63 -3.23 12.13
C MET A 254 16.58 -2.28 12.87
N ALA A 255 16.25 -1.91 14.09
CA ALA A 255 17.14 -1.07 14.92
C ALA A 255 18.48 -1.75 15.23
N LYS A 256 18.46 -3.06 15.55
CA LYS A 256 19.68 -3.86 15.79
C LYS A 256 20.57 -4.00 14.57
N GLU A 257 19.98 -4.04 13.38
CA GLU A 257 20.70 -4.05 12.10
C GLU A 257 21.21 -2.64 11.69
N GLY A 258 21.05 -1.61 12.52
CA GLY A 258 21.44 -0.24 12.22
C GLY A 258 20.51 0.45 11.20
N ARG A 259 19.30 -0.04 11.03
CA ARG A 259 18.30 0.38 10.05
C ARG A 259 17.03 0.88 10.76
N THR A 260 17.16 1.82 11.70
CA THR A 260 16.02 2.34 12.46
C THR A 260 14.88 2.74 11.53
N TYR A 261 13.72 2.12 11.72
CA TYR A 261 12.55 2.32 10.86
C TYR A 261 11.61 3.35 11.46
N ARG A 262 11.31 4.43 10.71
CA ARG A 262 10.33 5.47 11.08
C ARG A 262 9.32 5.64 9.96
N GLY A 263 8.07 5.89 10.31
CA GLY A 263 7.00 6.10 9.34
C GLY A 263 5.87 5.09 9.46
N CYS A 264 5.34 4.64 8.33
CA CYS A 264 4.33 3.60 8.25
C CYS A 264 4.97 2.27 7.84
N LEU A 265 4.83 1.24 8.66
CA LEU A 265 5.15 -0.13 8.29
C LEU A 265 3.86 -0.86 7.96
N TYR A 266 3.76 -1.38 6.76
CA TYR A 266 2.64 -2.19 6.31
C TYR A 266 3.01 -3.68 6.43
N LEU A 267 2.17 -4.44 7.12
CA LEU A 267 2.21 -5.89 7.16
C LEU A 267 1.15 -6.47 6.22
N GLY A 268 1.56 -7.19 5.19
CA GLY A 268 0.72 -8.17 4.53
C GLY A 268 0.78 -9.47 5.31
N LEU A 269 -0.35 -9.90 5.85
CA LEU A 269 -0.47 -11.05 6.73
C LEU A 269 -1.27 -12.16 6.07
N MET A 270 -0.88 -13.41 6.32
CA MET A 270 -1.73 -14.59 6.19
C MET A 270 -2.18 -15.00 7.58
N VAL A 271 -3.47 -14.96 7.85
CA VAL A 271 -4.07 -15.46 9.07
C VAL A 271 -4.30 -16.96 8.91
N THR A 272 -3.38 -17.76 9.46
CA THR A 272 -3.39 -19.22 9.36
C THR A 272 -4.01 -19.84 10.62
N ALA A 273 -4.20 -21.16 10.62
CA ALA A 273 -4.65 -21.90 11.80
C ALA A 273 -3.69 -21.76 12.98
N ASP A 274 -2.38 -21.54 12.73
CA ASP A 274 -1.35 -21.39 13.75
C ASP A 274 -1.21 -19.93 14.25
N GLY A 275 -1.81 -18.98 13.56
CA GLY A 275 -1.73 -17.54 13.84
C GLY A 275 -1.29 -16.69 12.66
N PRO A 276 -0.95 -15.41 12.87
CA PRO A 276 -0.56 -14.51 11.80
C PRO A 276 0.85 -14.81 11.32
N LYS A 277 1.05 -14.87 10.01
CA LYS A 277 2.38 -15.00 9.37
C LYS A 277 2.57 -13.91 8.33
N VAL A 278 3.77 -13.38 8.22
CA VAL A 278 4.09 -12.34 7.25
C VAL A 278 4.12 -12.90 5.83
N VAL A 279 3.34 -12.32 4.94
CA VAL A 279 3.41 -12.52 3.49
C VAL A 279 4.45 -11.57 2.89
N GLU A 280 4.37 -10.29 3.26
CA GLU A 280 5.28 -9.25 2.82
C GLU A 280 5.26 -8.05 3.76
N PHE A 281 6.32 -7.25 3.72
CA PHE A 281 6.34 -5.89 4.27
C PHE A 281 6.29 -4.88 3.12
N ASN A 282 5.61 -3.74 3.39
CA ASN A 282 5.77 -2.55 2.57
C ASN A 282 6.22 -1.38 3.46
N ALA A 283 7.11 -0.54 2.92
CA ALA A 283 7.78 0.53 3.67
C ALA A 283 6.97 1.85 3.63
N ARG A 284 5.68 1.77 3.42
CA ARG A 284 4.79 2.92 3.18
C ARG A 284 3.34 2.51 3.42
N PHE A 285 2.46 3.50 3.34
CA PHE A 285 1.01 3.24 3.33
C PHE A 285 0.59 2.34 2.15
N GLY A 286 -0.46 1.53 2.35
CA GLY A 286 -1.04 0.68 1.31
C GLY A 286 -1.94 1.46 0.33
N ASP A 287 -2.12 0.94 -0.86
CA ASP A 287 -3.06 1.44 -1.86
C ASP A 287 -3.83 0.25 -2.47
N PRO A 288 -5.12 0.03 -2.16
CA PRO A 288 -6.09 1.04 -1.70
C PRO A 288 -6.38 1.08 -0.18
N GLU A 289 -5.64 0.43 0.71
CA GLU A 289 -5.97 0.34 2.14
C GLU A 289 -6.05 1.72 2.83
N THR A 290 -5.19 2.65 2.46
CA THR A 290 -5.17 4.01 3.00
C THR A 290 -6.52 4.71 2.84
N GLN A 291 -7.21 4.45 1.73
CA GLN A 291 -8.50 5.04 1.40
C GLN A 291 -9.64 4.60 2.35
N VAL A 292 -9.48 3.51 3.10
CA VAL A 292 -10.45 3.08 4.10
C VAL A 292 -9.95 3.27 5.53
N VAL A 293 -8.65 3.22 5.77
CA VAL A 293 -8.06 3.39 7.10
C VAL A 293 -8.11 4.85 7.56
N LEU A 294 -7.68 5.79 6.73
CA LEU A 294 -7.64 7.21 7.11
C LEU A 294 -9.02 7.85 7.34
N PRO A 295 -10.10 7.52 6.62
CA PRO A 295 -11.44 8.00 6.97
C PRO A 295 -11.91 7.62 8.38
N LEU A 296 -11.40 6.53 8.93
CA LEU A 296 -11.71 6.05 10.28
C LEU A 296 -10.76 6.62 11.35
N LEU A 297 -9.69 7.33 10.96
CA LEU A 297 -8.81 7.99 11.92
C LEU A 297 -9.49 9.25 12.50
N ASP A 298 -9.65 9.29 13.83
CA ASP A 298 -10.20 10.44 14.55
C ASP A 298 -9.11 11.45 14.97
N SER A 299 -7.90 10.95 15.26
CA SER A 299 -6.78 11.79 15.66
C SER A 299 -6.18 12.60 14.50
N ASP A 300 -5.48 13.68 14.84
CA ASP A 300 -4.77 14.54 13.88
C ASP A 300 -3.57 13.82 13.25
N LEU A 301 -3.63 13.57 11.95
CA LEU A 301 -2.58 12.87 11.21
C LEU A 301 -1.27 13.66 11.16
N VAL A 302 -1.31 15.00 11.13
CA VAL A 302 -0.11 15.84 11.14
C VAL A 302 0.65 15.64 12.44
N ALA A 303 -0.05 15.67 13.59
CA ALA A 303 0.57 15.44 14.90
C ALA A 303 1.22 14.05 14.99
N ILE A 304 0.56 13.02 14.48
CA ILE A 304 1.09 11.65 14.46
C ILE A 304 2.34 11.57 13.59
N MET A 305 2.31 12.11 12.38
CA MET A 305 3.44 12.03 11.45
C MET A 305 4.65 12.83 11.93
N CYS A 306 4.43 14.00 12.50
CA CYS A 306 5.50 14.76 13.15
C CYS A 306 6.13 13.98 14.31
N ALA A 307 5.31 13.35 15.14
CA ALA A 307 5.80 12.54 16.26
C ALA A 307 6.60 11.31 15.80
N CYS A 308 6.22 10.68 14.67
CA CYS A 308 7.00 9.61 14.06
C CYS A 308 8.39 10.12 13.63
N ALA A 309 8.46 11.27 12.98
CA ALA A 309 9.72 11.88 12.54
C ALA A 309 10.60 12.32 13.72
N ASP A 310 10.00 12.90 14.75
CA ASP A 310 10.69 13.48 15.91
C ASP A 310 11.06 12.43 16.98
N GLY A 311 10.54 11.20 16.91
CA GLY A 311 10.80 10.16 17.92
C GLY A 311 9.98 10.32 19.20
N THR A 312 8.79 10.92 19.12
CA THR A 312 7.91 11.27 20.25
C THR A 312 6.53 10.62 20.16
N LEU A 313 6.39 9.57 19.38
CA LEU A 313 5.10 8.90 19.14
C LEU A 313 4.46 8.31 20.40
N ALA A 314 5.27 8.01 21.42
CA ALA A 314 4.77 7.53 22.71
C ALA A 314 3.80 8.52 23.39
N ASP A 315 4.03 9.81 23.18
CA ASP A 315 3.28 10.90 23.83
C ASP A 315 2.00 11.29 23.06
N VAL A 316 1.77 10.70 21.86
CA VAL A 316 0.62 11.02 21.02
C VAL A 316 -0.44 9.95 21.15
N PRO A 317 -1.63 10.26 21.71
CA PRO A 317 -2.75 9.36 21.71
C PRO A 317 -3.36 9.24 20.30
N ILE A 318 -3.66 8.02 19.88
CA ILE A 318 -4.31 7.77 18.60
C ILE A 318 -5.70 7.16 18.86
N ARG A 319 -6.72 7.81 18.32
CA ARG A 319 -8.12 7.40 18.41
C ARG A 319 -8.67 7.11 17.03
N TRP A 320 -9.58 6.15 16.98
CA TRP A 320 -10.29 5.72 15.79
C TRP A 320 -11.78 5.93 15.96
N LYS A 321 -12.47 6.25 14.87
CA LYS A 321 -13.92 6.33 14.79
C LYS A 321 -14.51 4.94 14.78
N ASP A 322 -15.69 4.79 15.38
CA ASP A 322 -16.50 3.59 15.23
C ASP A 322 -17.03 3.47 13.79
N GLY A 323 -17.39 2.25 13.41
CA GLY A 323 -17.97 1.96 12.10
C GLY A 323 -16.99 1.31 11.13
N ALA A 324 -17.30 1.42 9.85
CA ALA A 324 -16.57 0.80 8.76
C ALA A 324 -16.43 1.72 7.55
N ALA A 325 -15.45 1.42 6.72
CA ALA A 325 -15.25 2.05 5.41
C ALA A 325 -14.97 1.00 4.35
N VAL A 326 -15.52 1.20 3.16
CA VAL A 326 -15.34 0.33 1.99
C VAL A 326 -14.94 1.18 0.79
N CYS A 327 -13.89 0.81 0.10
CA CYS A 327 -13.42 1.42 -1.12
C CYS A 327 -13.65 0.49 -2.32
N VAL A 328 -14.38 0.96 -3.30
CA VAL A 328 -14.53 0.32 -4.62
C VAL A 328 -13.65 1.03 -5.62
N VAL A 329 -12.72 0.33 -6.23
CA VAL A 329 -11.80 0.90 -7.24
C VAL A 329 -12.45 0.81 -8.61
N LEU A 330 -12.63 1.97 -9.26
CA LEU A 330 -13.04 2.08 -10.65
C LEU A 330 -11.80 2.06 -11.52
N ALA A 331 -11.71 1.09 -12.43
CA ALA A 331 -10.58 0.88 -13.30
C ALA A 331 -10.93 1.09 -14.77
N SER A 332 -9.92 1.42 -15.57
CA SER A 332 -10.03 1.44 -17.04
C SER A 332 -10.25 0.03 -17.58
N GLY A 333 -11.08 -0.11 -18.60
CA GLY A 333 -11.32 -1.39 -19.27
C GLY A 333 -10.01 -1.98 -19.81
N GLY A 334 -9.77 -3.27 -19.47
CA GLY A 334 -8.54 -3.98 -19.83
C GLY A 334 -7.48 -4.00 -18.73
N TYR A 335 -7.59 -3.16 -17.69
CA TYR A 335 -6.68 -3.20 -16.52
C TYR A 335 -6.73 -4.60 -15.84
N PRO A 336 -5.59 -5.21 -15.41
CA PRO A 336 -4.22 -4.68 -15.36
C PRO A 336 -3.41 -4.85 -16.65
N GLY A 337 -4.01 -5.31 -17.74
CA GLY A 337 -3.40 -5.38 -19.06
C GLY A 337 -3.41 -4.04 -19.78
N HIS A 338 -3.56 -4.09 -21.12
CA HIS A 338 -3.64 -2.89 -21.93
C HIS A 338 -4.98 -2.16 -21.72
N TYR A 339 -4.93 -0.84 -21.54
CA TYR A 339 -6.11 0.03 -21.43
C TYR A 339 -5.88 1.36 -22.15
N GLU A 340 -6.99 1.98 -22.60
CA GLU A 340 -6.98 3.31 -23.20
C GLU A 340 -7.08 4.40 -22.13
N LYS A 341 -6.38 5.52 -22.35
CA LYS A 341 -6.46 6.74 -21.54
C LYS A 341 -7.28 7.82 -22.23
N GLY A 342 -7.62 8.88 -21.49
CA GLY A 342 -8.28 10.06 -22.06
C GLY A 342 -9.80 9.93 -22.18
N GLN A 343 -10.41 8.96 -21.51
CA GLN A 343 -11.87 8.82 -21.48
C GLN A 343 -12.46 9.81 -20.48
N GLU A 344 -13.46 10.60 -20.90
CA GLU A 344 -14.12 11.60 -20.07
C GLU A 344 -14.86 10.96 -18.89
N ILE A 345 -14.65 11.50 -17.67
CA ILE A 345 -15.23 11.01 -16.43
C ILE A 345 -16.39 11.92 -16.02
N HIS A 346 -17.53 11.32 -15.71
CA HIS A 346 -18.75 12.01 -15.29
C HIS A 346 -19.23 11.51 -13.93
N GLY A 347 -20.02 12.33 -13.23
CA GLY A 347 -20.80 11.94 -12.06
C GLY A 347 -20.07 12.01 -10.72
N LEU A 348 -18.85 12.59 -10.65
CA LEU A 348 -18.13 12.72 -9.38
C LEU A 348 -18.92 13.54 -8.35
N ALA A 349 -19.43 14.70 -8.74
CA ALA A 349 -20.21 15.56 -7.86
C ALA A 349 -21.47 14.88 -7.33
N ASP A 350 -22.11 14.04 -8.14
CA ASP A 350 -23.28 13.26 -7.70
C ASP A 350 -22.90 12.19 -6.65
N ALA A 351 -21.76 11.54 -6.84
CA ALA A 351 -21.24 10.57 -5.87
C ALA A 351 -20.86 11.25 -4.54
N GLU A 352 -20.17 12.38 -4.59
CA GLU A 352 -19.78 13.16 -3.41
C GLU A 352 -20.99 13.75 -2.68
N ALA A 353 -22.02 14.16 -3.40
CA ALA A 353 -23.29 14.63 -2.83
C ALA A 353 -24.02 13.55 -2.00
N MET A 354 -23.72 12.27 -2.22
CA MET A 354 -24.21 11.16 -1.42
C MET A 354 -23.39 10.92 -0.14
N GLY A 355 -22.37 11.71 0.12
CA GLY A 355 -21.48 11.59 1.29
C GLY A 355 -20.30 10.63 1.09
N ALA A 356 -20.09 10.14 -0.14
CA ALA A 356 -18.92 9.35 -0.46
C ALA A 356 -17.66 10.21 -0.54
N LEU A 357 -16.50 9.61 -0.21
CA LEU A 357 -15.21 10.19 -0.54
C LEU A 357 -14.74 9.60 -1.88
N VAL A 358 -14.32 10.45 -2.79
CA VAL A 358 -13.81 10.01 -4.10
C VAL A 358 -12.33 10.38 -4.20
N PHE A 359 -11.47 9.38 -4.15
CA PHE A 359 -10.02 9.57 -4.26
C PHE A 359 -9.56 9.35 -5.70
N HIS A 360 -8.94 10.38 -6.27
CA HIS A 360 -8.35 10.31 -7.60
C HIS A 360 -7.05 9.50 -7.59
N ALA A 361 -6.88 8.64 -8.58
CA ALA A 361 -5.64 7.93 -8.86
C ALA A 361 -5.18 8.27 -10.29
N GLY A 362 -5.50 7.46 -11.27
CA GLY A 362 -5.16 7.70 -12.66
C GLY A 362 -6.12 8.66 -13.36
N THR A 363 -6.10 9.92 -13.00
CA THR A 363 -6.90 11.00 -13.61
C THR A 363 -6.03 12.14 -14.12
N ALA A 364 -6.49 12.87 -15.13
CA ALA A 364 -5.86 14.07 -15.67
C ALA A 364 -6.91 15.07 -16.16
N MET A 365 -6.51 16.32 -16.31
CA MET A 365 -7.30 17.33 -17.04
C MET A 365 -6.85 17.38 -18.50
N LYS A 366 -7.81 17.31 -19.43
CA LYS A 366 -7.58 17.47 -20.86
C LYS A 366 -8.69 18.32 -21.45
N ASP A 367 -8.33 19.43 -22.08
CA ASP A 367 -9.28 20.36 -22.71
C ASP A 367 -10.40 20.81 -21.74
N GLY A 368 -10.07 21.06 -20.48
CA GLY A 368 -11.01 21.45 -19.43
C GLY A 368 -11.93 20.34 -18.90
N LYS A 369 -11.70 19.09 -19.32
CA LYS A 369 -12.44 17.91 -18.90
C LYS A 369 -11.59 16.98 -18.05
N LEU A 370 -12.22 16.36 -17.06
CA LEU A 370 -11.59 15.30 -16.28
C LEU A 370 -11.60 14.00 -17.09
N VAL A 371 -10.45 13.38 -17.26
CA VAL A 371 -10.28 12.17 -18.07
C VAL A 371 -9.47 11.09 -17.34
N THR A 372 -9.62 9.84 -17.79
CA THR A 372 -8.80 8.73 -17.32
C THR A 372 -7.35 8.89 -17.77
N ASN A 373 -6.39 8.56 -16.89
CA ASN A 373 -4.95 8.59 -17.16
C ASN A 373 -4.19 7.45 -16.51
N GLY A 374 -4.87 6.38 -16.15
CA GLY A 374 -4.25 5.23 -15.48
C GLY A 374 -5.15 4.01 -15.49
N GLY A 375 -4.63 2.89 -15.00
CA GLY A 375 -5.39 1.65 -14.88
C GLY A 375 -6.42 1.72 -13.77
N ARG A 376 -6.00 1.99 -12.52
CA ARG A 376 -6.90 2.35 -11.43
C ARG A 376 -7.16 3.86 -11.53
N VAL A 377 -8.41 4.25 -11.69
CA VAL A 377 -8.80 5.64 -12.01
C VAL A 377 -9.27 6.38 -10.77
N LEU A 378 -10.21 5.80 -10.03
CA LEU A 378 -10.83 6.39 -8.85
C LEU A 378 -11.04 5.33 -7.76
N GLY A 379 -10.91 5.73 -6.51
CA GLY A 379 -11.38 4.96 -5.35
C GLY A 379 -12.62 5.62 -4.76
N VAL A 380 -13.76 4.94 -4.79
CA VAL A 380 -15.03 5.43 -4.24
C VAL A 380 -15.25 4.83 -2.88
N VAL A 381 -15.30 5.66 -1.84
CA VAL A 381 -15.34 5.22 -0.44
C VAL A 381 -16.69 5.53 0.18
N GLY A 382 -17.38 4.47 0.59
CA GLY A 382 -18.55 4.54 1.46
C GLY A 382 -18.15 4.30 2.91
N ARG A 383 -18.85 4.97 3.83
CA ARG A 383 -18.72 4.80 5.28
C ARG A 383 -20.05 4.42 5.87
N GLY A 384 -20.06 3.63 6.95
CA GLY A 384 -21.26 3.20 7.62
C GLY A 384 -20.99 2.77 9.06
N ALA A 385 -22.05 2.47 9.78
CA ALA A 385 -21.97 1.94 11.15
C ALA A 385 -21.34 0.53 11.17
N ASP A 386 -21.45 -0.19 10.07
CA ASP A 386 -20.90 -1.52 9.85
C ASP A 386 -20.46 -1.71 8.39
N ILE A 387 -19.87 -2.86 8.08
CA ILE A 387 -19.39 -3.16 6.75
C ILE A 387 -20.52 -3.19 5.73
N SER A 388 -21.70 -3.74 6.08
CA SER A 388 -22.85 -3.83 5.17
C SER A 388 -23.31 -2.45 4.71
N SER A 389 -23.52 -1.53 5.65
CA SER A 389 -23.94 -0.16 5.34
C SER A 389 -22.86 0.63 4.59
N ALA A 390 -21.57 0.36 4.87
CA ALA A 390 -20.46 0.97 4.13
C ALA A 390 -20.38 0.44 2.70
N VAL A 391 -20.64 -0.85 2.45
CA VAL A 391 -20.74 -1.46 1.11
C VAL A 391 -21.85 -0.80 0.32
N ASP A 392 -23.07 -0.72 0.91
CA ASP A 392 -24.22 -0.09 0.26
C ASP A 392 -23.91 1.36 -0.15
N ALA A 393 -23.30 2.13 0.76
CA ALA A 393 -22.93 3.52 0.47
C ALA A 393 -21.87 3.62 -0.64
N ALA A 394 -20.84 2.76 -0.63
CA ALA A 394 -19.80 2.77 -1.65
C ALA A 394 -20.35 2.44 -3.05
N TYR A 395 -21.15 1.40 -3.18
CA TYR A 395 -21.74 1.00 -4.45
C TYR A 395 -22.79 1.98 -4.96
N ALA A 396 -23.64 2.51 -4.08
CA ALA A 396 -24.60 3.55 -4.47
C ALA A 396 -23.92 4.77 -5.08
N ALA A 397 -22.80 5.21 -4.52
CA ALA A 397 -21.99 6.30 -5.04
C ALA A 397 -21.22 5.90 -6.33
N ALA A 398 -20.63 4.69 -6.36
CA ALA A 398 -19.89 4.20 -7.54
C ALA A 398 -20.76 4.14 -8.79
N THR A 399 -22.05 3.83 -8.68
CA THR A 399 -22.98 3.80 -9.80
C THR A 399 -23.26 5.17 -10.42
N LYS A 400 -22.92 6.26 -9.73
CA LYS A 400 -23.06 7.63 -10.27
C LYS A 400 -21.93 7.99 -11.20
N ILE A 401 -20.77 7.37 -11.06
CA ILE A 401 -19.57 7.69 -11.85
C ILE A 401 -19.54 6.82 -13.09
N SER A 402 -19.25 7.44 -14.23
CA SER A 402 -19.14 6.75 -15.52
C SER A 402 -18.01 7.30 -16.37
N PHE A 403 -17.37 6.43 -17.10
CA PHE A 403 -16.46 6.69 -18.21
C PHE A 403 -16.47 5.48 -19.14
N LYS A 404 -15.99 5.64 -20.37
CA LYS A 404 -16.02 4.56 -21.37
C LYS A 404 -15.23 3.35 -20.84
N ASP A 405 -15.84 2.17 -20.92
CA ASP A 405 -15.29 0.88 -20.50
C ASP A 405 -14.86 0.82 -19.02
N ALA A 406 -15.51 1.65 -18.17
CA ALA A 406 -15.30 1.60 -16.74
C ALA A 406 -15.61 0.21 -16.17
N TYR A 407 -14.69 -0.30 -15.34
CA TYR A 407 -14.84 -1.60 -14.68
C TYR A 407 -14.62 -1.47 -13.19
N TYR A 408 -15.40 -2.17 -12.39
CA TYR A 408 -15.18 -2.39 -10.96
C TYR A 408 -15.78 -3.72 -10.51
N ARG A 409 -15.21 -4.32 -9.49
CA ARG A 409 -15.73 -5.55 -8.89
C ARG A 409 -17.02 -5.26 -8.14
N LYS A 410 -17.95 -6.22 -8.21
CA LYS A 410 -19.28 -6.14 -7.58
C LYS A 410 -19.36 -6.87 -6.24
N ASP A 411 -18.28 -7.54 -5.84
CA ASP A 411 -18.19 -8.40 -4.68
C ASP A 411 -17.19 -7.94 -3.61
N ILE A 412 -16.83 -6.65 -3.60
CA ILE A 412 -15.95 -6.08 -2.58
C ILE A 412 -16.57 -6.28 -1.20
N ALA A 413 -15.77 -6.75 -0.25
CA ALA A 413 -16.13 -7.12 1.11
C ALA A 413 -17.00 -8.40 1.25
N HIS A 414 -17.16 -9.22 0.18
CA HIS A 414 -17.95 -10.45 0.25
C HIS A 414 -17.54 -11.36 1.42
N ARG A 415 -16.24 -11.53 1.68
CA ARG A 415 -15.72 -12.35 2.77
C ARG A 415 -16.18 -11.89 4.16
N ALA A 416 -16.35 -10.59 4.34
CA ALA A 416 -16.84 -10.04 5.60
C ALA A 416 -18.37 -10.17 5.75
N LEU A 417 -19.11 -10.15 4.64
CA LEU A 417 -20.57 -10.26 4.62
C LEU A 417 -21.06 -11.71 4.74
N GLU A 418 -20.21 -12.69 4.42
CA GLU A 418 -20.51 -14.13 4.50
C GLU A 418 -20.19 -14.74 5.87
N ARG A 419 -19.65 -13.95 6.83
CA ARG A 419 -19.28 -14.37 8.20
C ARG A 419 -20.47 -14.22 9.19
#